data_ce3acb5498c820efe0a65cb9e1a705ef
#
_entry.id   ce3acb5498c820efe0a65cb9e1a705ef
#
_cell.length_a   1.000
_cell.length_b   1.000
_cell.length_c   1.000
_cell.angle_alpha   90.00
_cell.angle_beta   90.00
_cell.angle_gamma   90.00
#
_symmetry.space_group_name_H-M   'P 1'
#
loop_
_entity.id
_entity.type
_entity.pdbx_description
1 polymer ?
#
loop_
_entity_poly.entity_id
_entity_poly.type
_entity_poly.pdbx_seq_one_letter_code
_entity_poly.pdbx_strand_id
1 'polypeptide(L)'
;MKEIEGTCKLGKELTADEIQTAAVKALGVSPKMKSQLKYRIVRRSIDARNDIIYRYKVEVCKPEETLEEYVLEDYQNVADAEPVIIVGAGPAGMFAALRLLMRGLKPVILERGKDVHARKFDMAKLSTEGVVNPDSNYCFGEGGAGTFSDGKLYTRSSKRGDIREVLHQLVRFGADPSILIDAHPHIGSDKLPIVVENIRKCIIEHGGEYHFDSRVTDIEKLEDGSFKVTTTSTESDVIARSEATWQSRKLILATGHSARDIYEMFHGKGWELQAKGFALGVRVEHPQSLINKIQYHGKYQPYMPTAEYSFVTQVLERGVFSFCMCPGGILVPAATAEGELVLNCMSNSQRNSKWANSGVVVQIEPEDFPEYAHHGPLCLLRFQQDLERKMFEYTGSLKAPAQRMMDFCRRIPSANLPKSSYHPGVENAPLHELLPEHISLRLKYAFPEIGNKKMHGYYTNDALLLGIESRTSSPVRIPRDPETLEHVQIAGLYPCGEGAGYAGGIVSSALDGINCAAKI
;
A
#
# COMPACT_ATOMS: atom_id res chain seq x y z
N MET A 1 -35.53 -2.65 -9.79
CA MET A 1 -34.43 -1.92 -9.14
C MET A 1 -33.97 -0.74 -9.98
N LYS A 2 -33.63 0.43 -9.40
CA LYS A 2 -33.04 1.61 -10.06
C LYS A 2 -31.95 2.23 -9.21
N GLU A 3 -30.94 2.87 -9.83
CA GLU A 3 -29.95 3.72 -9.17
C GLU A 3 -30.45 5.18 -9.20
N ILE A 4 -30.35 5.88 -8.08
CA ILE A 4 -30.63 7.31 -7.94
C ILE A 4 -29.43 8.03 -7.33
N GLU A 5 -29.30 9.32 -7.63
CA GLU A 5 -28.32 10.19 -7.01
C GLU A 5 -28.99 11.08 -5.95
N GLY A 6 -28.28 11.29 -4.84
CA GLY A 6 -28.66 12.21 -3.78
C GLY A 6 -27.49 13.10 -3.38
N THR A 7 -27.78 14.27 -2.84
CA THR A 7 -26.76 15.20 -2.36
C THR A 7 -27.15 15.80 -1.02
N CYS A 8 -26.19 16.02 -0.13
CA CYS A 8 -26.40 16.81 1.08
C CYS A 8 -25.15 17.63 1.43
N LYS A 9 -25.31 18.64 2.27
CA LYS A 9 -24.17 19.41 2.77
C LYS A 9 -23.27 18.54 3.65
N LEU A 10 -21.96 18.75 3.58
CA LEU A 10 -21.01 18.13 4.50
C LEU A 10 -21.40 18.39 5.97
N GLY A 11 -21.25 17.38 6.83
CA GLY A 11 -21.72 17.41 8.21
C GLY A 11 -23.19 17.00 8.39
N LYS A 12 -23.91 16.69 7.29
CA LYS A 12 -25.22 16.05 7.30
C LYS A 12 -25.15 14.74 6.51
N GLU A 13 -25.99 13.78 6.90
CA GLU A 13 -26.18 12.57 6.13
C GLU A 13 -27.49 12.64 5.36
N LEU A 14 -27.57 11.93 4.25
CA LEU A 14 -28.79 11.78 3.49
C LEU A 14 -29.77 10.92 4.31
N THR A 15 -30.92 11.48 4.65
CA THR A 15 -31.89 10.79 5.50
C THR A 15 -32.68 9.73 4.74
N ALA A 16 -33.19 8.73 5.47
CA ALA A 16 -34.07 7.70 4.90
C ALA A 16 -35.29 8.32 4.20
N ASP A 17 -35.83 9.40 4.77
CA ASP A 17 -36.98 10.10 4.23
C ASP A 17 -36.66 10.78 2.88
N GLU A 18 -35.52 11.42 2.76
CA GLU A 18 -35.06 12.03 1.50
C GLU A 18 -34.82 10.98 0.42
N ILE A 19 -34.16 9.87 0.78
CA ILE A 19 -33.90 8.74 -0.14
C ILE A 19 -35.23 8.14 -0.62
N GLN A 20 -36.14 7.83 0.28
CA GLN A 20 -37.44 7.23 -0.07
C GLN A 20 -38.33 8.18 -0.88
N THR A 21 -38.27 9.50 -0.60
CA THR A 21 -38.97 10.50 -1.41
C THR A 21 -38.43 10.52 -2.87
N ALA A 22 -37.13 10.48 -3.05
CA ALA A 22 -36.51 10.38 -4.38
C ALA A 22 -36.84 9.04 -5.06
N ALA A 23 -36.88 7.94 -4.29
CA ALA A 23 -37.21 6.61 -4.77
C ALA A 23 -38.66 6.51 -5.30
N VAL A 24 -39.64 7.12 -4.63
CA VAL A 24 -41.03 7.19 -5.11
C VAL A 24 -41.09 7.76 -6.52
N LYS A 25 -40.40 8.89 -6.74
CA LYS A 25 -40.35 9.54 -8.07
C LYS A 25 -39.64 8.66 -9.09
N ALA A 26 -38.49 8.09 -8.73
CA ALA A 26 -37.68 7.29 -9.65
C ALA A 26 -38.36 5.99 -10.07
N LEU A 27 -39.05 5.32 -9.14
CA LEU A 27 -39.74 4.06 -9.39
C LEU A 27 -41.14 4.24 -9.97
N GLY A 28 -41.70 5.46 -9.94
CA GLY A 28 -43.03 5.76 -10.45
C GLY A 28 -44.13 5.10 -9.63
N VAL A 29 -43.95 4.99 -8.32
CA VAL A 29 -44.91 4.35 -7.40
C VAL A 29 -45.72 5.37 -6.61
N SER A 30 -46.82 4.91 -5.99
CA SER A 30 -47.65 5.77 -5.14
C SER A 30 -46.86 6.29 -3.92
N PRO A 31 -47.03 7.58 -3.53
CA PRO A 31 -46.44 8.10 -2.28
C PRO A 31 -46.81 7.30 -1.00
N LYS A 32 -47.91 6.58 -1.02
CA LYS A 32 -48.32 5.70 0.08
C LYS A 32 -47.36 4.52 0.31
N MET A 33 -46.59 4.14 -0.72
CA MET A 33 -45.61 3.06 -0.62
C MET A 33 -44.22 3.54 -0.12
N LYS A 34 -44.04 4.83 0.12
CA LYS A 34 -42.73 5.45 0.44
C LYS A 34 -42.00 4.68 1.54
N SER A 35 -42.61 4.43 2.69
CA SER A 35 -42.01 3.77 3.84
C SER A 35 -41.70 2.27 3.62
N GLN A 36 -42.24 1.66 2.57
CA GLN A 36 -42.04 0.26 2.23
C GLN A 36 -40.90 0.07 1.22
N LEU A 37 -40.43 1.17 0.56
CA LEU A 37 -39.36 1.10 -0.42
C LEU A 37 -38.05 0.73 0.26
N LYS A 38 -37.36 -0.24 -0.33
CA LYS A 38 -36.02 -0.65 0.11
C LYS A 38 -34.94 0.17 -0.60
N TYR A 39 -33.87 0.46 0.10
CA TYR A 39 -32.74 1.17 -0.46
C TYR A 39 -31.41 0.69 0.14
N ARG A 40 -30.33 0.89 -0.62
CA ARG A 40 -28.95 0.68 -0.19
C ARG A 40 -28.06 1.79 -0.75
N ILE A 41 -27.28 2.44 0.11
CA ILE A 41 -26.24 3.37 -0.31
C ILE A 41 -25.10 2.53 -0.88
N VAL A 42 -24.75 2.76 -2.14
CA VAL A 42 -23.66 2.03 -2.83
C VAL A 42 -22.40 2.86 -2.98
N ARG A 43 -22.52 4.19 -2.90
CA ARG A 43 -21.34 5.07 -2.96
C ARG A 43 -21.62 6.41 -2.27
N ARG A 44 -20.62 6.89 -1.52
CA ARG A 44 -20.54 8.24 -0.98
C ARG A 44 -19.24 8.90 -1.43
N SER A 45 -19.30 10.11 -1.97
CA SER A 45 -18.12 10.88 -2.40
C SER A 45 -18.28 12.36 -2.04
N ILE A 46 -17.16 13.07 -1.91
CA ILE A 46 -17.15 14.51 -1.69
C ILE A 46 -16.99 15.20 -3.03
N ASP A 47 -17.85 16.16 -3.31
CA ASP A 47 -17.71 17.11 -4.43
C ASP A 47 -17.41 18.50 -3.87
N ALA A 48 -16.19 18.99 -4.15
CA ALA A 48 -15.73 20.29 -3.68
C ALA A 48 -15.51 21.30 -4.81
N ARG A 49 -16.01 21.02 -6.03
CA ARG A 49 -15.80 21.90 -7.19
C ARG A 49 -16.47 23.26 -7.08
N ASN A 50 -17.66 23.32 -6.48
CA ASN A 50 -18.42 24.55 -6.25
C ASN A 50 -18.82 24.66 -4.77
N ASP A 51 -19.98 24.08 -4.42
CA ASP A 51 -20.36 23.85 -3.03
C ASP A 51 -19.75 22.55 -2.54
N ILE A 52 -19.32 22.54 -1.28
CA ILE A 52 -18.73 21.33 -0.69
C ILE A 52 -19.87 20.48 -0.18
N ILE A 53 -20.14 19.38 -0.89
CA ILE A 53 -21.29 18.50 -0.64
C ILE A 53 -20.85 17.03 -0.68
N TYR A 54 -21.65 16.20 0.00
CA TYR A 54 -21.65 14.76 -0.28
C TYR A 54 -22.52 14.46 -1.50
N ARG A 55 -22.02 13.58 -2.37
CA ARG A 55 -22.80 12.90 -3.41
C ARG A 55 -22.95 11.44 -3.03
N TYR A 56 -24.19 10.97 -3.11
CA TYR A 56 -24.55 9.58 -2.88
C TYR A 56 -25.08 8.96 -4.16
N LYS A 57 -24.70 7.69 -4.38
CA LYS A 57 -25.41 6.78 -5.26
C LYS A 57 -26.16 5.78 -4.43
N VAL A 58 -27.43 5.60 -4.70
CA VAL A 58 -28.33 4.77 -3.91
C VAL A 58 -29.13 3.86 -4.84
N GLU A 59 -29.05 2.58 -4.60
CA GLU A 59 -29.95 1.60 -5.23
C GLU A 59 -31.27 1.60 -4.49
N VAL A 60 -32.37 1.64 -5.24
CA VAL A 60 -33.74 1.64 -4.71
C VAL A 60 -34.58 0.59 -5.43
N CYS A 61 -35.42 -0.08 -4.68
CA CYS A 61 -36.34 -1.07 -5.25
C CYS A 61 -37.71 -1.08 -4.54
N LYS A 62 -38.68 -1.70 -5.19
CA LYS A 62 -40.03 -1.91 -4.65
C LYS A 62 -40.00 -2.98 -3.54
N PRO A 63 -41.03 -3.03 -2.67
CA PRO A 63 -41.08 -3.99 -1.56
C PRO A 63 -40.96 -5.46 -1.98
N GLU A 64 -41.52 -5.80 -3.12
CA GLU A 64 -41.49 -7.15 -3.71
C GLU A 64 -40.16 -7.55 -4.34
N GLU A 65 -39.27 -6.56 -4.60
CA GLU A 65 -37.94 -6.80 -5.10
C GLU A 65 -36.94 -6.95 -3.95
N THR A 66 -35.81 -7.62 -4.20
CA THR A 66 -34.68 -7.76 -3.25
C THR A 66 -33.46 -6.99 -3.72
N LEU A 67 -32.79 -6.34 -2.78
CA LEU A 67 -31.43 -5.84 -2.99
C LEU A 67 -30.47 -7.00 -2.72
N GLU A 68 -29.74 -7.43 -3.74
CA GLU A 68 -28.77 -8.52 -3.60
C GLU A 68 -27.70 -8.14 -2.57
N GLU A 69 -27.59 -8.93 -1.49
CA GLU A 69 -26.50 -8.79 -0.52
C GLU A 69 -25.27 -9.51 -1.03
N TYR A 70 -24.10 -8.95 -0.73
CA TYR A 70 -22.84 -9.64 -1.03
C TYR A 70 -22.62 -10.73 0.03
N VAL A 71 -22.62 -11.98 -0.41
CA VAL A 71 -22.42 -13.13 0.47
C VAL A 71 -20.97 -13.61 0.34
N LEU A 72 -20.25 -13.60 1.46
CA LEU A 72 -18.93 -14.22 1.55
C LEU A 72 -19.09 -15.73 1.76
N GLU A 73 -18.25 -16.49 1.06
CA GLU A 73 -18.13 -17.94 1.29
C GLU A 73 -17.62 -18.23 2.71
N ASP A 74 -18.00 -19.40 3.26
CA ASP A 74 -17.53 -19.87 4.55
C ASP A 74 -16.16 -20.53 4.45
N TYR A 75 -15.42 -20.50 5.56
CA TYR A 75 -14.13 -21.17 5.67
C TYR A 75 -14.32 -22.63 6.11
N GLN A 76 -13.52 -23.52 5.53
CA GLN A 76 -13.49 -24.94 5.89
C GLN A 76 -12.42 -25.21 6.95
N ASN A 77 -12.63 -26.23 7.78
CA ASN A 77 -11.56 -26.74 8.63
C ASN A 77 -10.59 -27.57 7.76
N VAL A 78 -9.34 -27.18 7.77
CA VAL A 78 -8.29 -27.73 6.88
C VAL A 78 -7.10 -28.34 7.64
N ALA A 79 -7.28 -28.67 8.93
CA ALA A 79 -6.19 -29.17 9.76
C ALA A 79 -5.44 -30.34 9.13
N ASP A 80 -6.18 -31.27 8.52
CA ASP A 80 -5.65 -32.48 7.87
C ASP A 80 -5.58 -32.38 6.33
N ALA A 81 -5.79 -31.21 5.75
CA ALA A 81 -5.79 -31.00 4.30
C ALA A 81 -4.36 -30.85 3.73
N GLU A 82 -4.26 -30.93 2.40
CA GLU A 82 -2.98 -30.74 1.68
C GLU A 82 -2.43 -29.33 1.94
N PRO A 83 -1.15 -29.23 2.39
CA PRO A 83 -0.56 -27.93 2.70
C PRO A 83 -0.16 -27.16 1.43
N VAL A 84 -0.39 -25.86 1.47
CA VAL A 84 0.13 -24.89 0.50
C VAL A 84 1.00 -23.89 1.25
N ILE A 85 2.28 -23.81 0.92
CA ILE A 85 3.18 -22.85 1.54
C ILE A 85 2.94 -21.47 0.95
N ILE A 86 2.86 -20.47 1.84
CA ILE A 86 2.76 -19.06 1.49
C ILE A 86 3.94 -18.32 2.13
N VAL A 87 4.80 -17.71 1.32
CA VAL A 87 5.93 -16.92 1.80
C VAL A 87 5.51 -15.45 1.88
N GLY A 88 5.38 -14.95 3.11
CA GLY A 88 4.99 -13.58 3.42
C GLY A 88 3.54 -13.44 3.87
N ALA A 89 3.35 -12.70 4.96
CA ALA A 89 2.08 -12.42 5.63
C ALA A 89 1.53 -11.02 5.32
N GLY A 90 1.87 -10.46 4.15
CA GLY A 90 1.26 -9.22 3.65
C GLY A 90 -0.15 -9.46 3.09
N PRO A 91 -0.81 -8.41 2.55
CA PRO A 91 -2.17 -8.54 2.02
C PRO A 91 -2.33 -9.66 0.99
N ALA A 92 -1.35 -9.87 0.10
CA ALA A 92 -1.38 -10.95 -0.87
C ALA A 92 -1.41 -12.34 -0.19
N GLY A 93 -0.50 -12.57 0.77
CA GLY A 93 -0.42 -13.87 1.46
C GLY A 93 -1.63 -14.15 2.35
N MET A 94 -2.09 -13.15 3.11
CA MET A 94 -3.27 -13.31 3.99
C MET A 94 -4.54 -13.62 3.18
N PHE A 95 -4.80 -12.90 2.10
CA PHE A 95 -5.99 -13.13 1.28
C PHE A 95 -5.88 -14.41 0.43
N ALA A 96 -4.66 -14.82 0.04
CA ALA A 96 -4.43 -16.15 -0.52
C ALA A 96 -4.79 -17.24 0.51
N ALA A 97 -4.36 -17.10 1.76
CA ALA A 97 -4.70 -18.05 2.83
C ALA A 97 -6.20 -18.16 3.06
N LEU A 98 -6.92 -17.04 3.13
CA LEU A 98 -8.39 -17.04 3.26
C LEU A 98 -9.06 -17.78 2.07
N ARG A 99 -8.59 -17.56 0.86
CA ARG A 99 -9.10 -18.26 -0.33
C ARG A 99 -8.80 -19.77 -0.28
N LEU A 100 -7.62 -20.17 0.20
CA LEU A 100 -7.28 -21.59 0.37
C LEU A 100 -8.20 -22.26 1.40
N LEU A 101 -8.53 -21.58 2.52
CA LEU A 101 -9.52 -22.11 3.48
C LEU A 101 -10.88 -22.36 2.84
N MET A 102 -11.38 -21.44 1.99
CA MET A 102 -12.63 -21.63 1.25
C MET A 102 -12.57 -22.84 0.31
N ARG A 103 -11.39 -23.17 -0.20
CA ARG A 103 -11.15 -24.29 -1.12
C ARG A 103 -10.82 -25.61 -0.43
N GLY A 104 -10.77 -25.64 0.92
CA GLY A 104 -10.41 -26.85 1.67
C GLY A 104 -8.94 -27.23 1.57
N LEU A 105 -8.03 -26.26 1.37
CA LEU A 105 -6.58 -26.42 1.36
C LEU A 105 -5.95 -25.76 2.59
N LYS A 106 -4.90 -26.35 3.14
CA LYS A 106 -4.24 -25.88 4.36
C LYS A 106 -3.18 -24.80 4.05
N PRO A 107 -3.41 -23.52 4.38
CA PRO A 107 -2.37 -22.50 4.24
C PRO A 107 -1.31 -22.68 5.34
N VAL A 108 -0.03 -22.65 4.95
CA VAL A 108 1.14 -22.61 5.85
C VAL A 108 1.89 -21.32 5.55
N ILE A 109 1.71 -20.30 6.39
CA ILE A 109 2.30 -18.97 6.18
C ILE A 109 3.65 -18.89 6.89
N LEU A 110 4.68 -18.52 6.13
CA LEU A 110 6.03 -18.25 6.62
C LEU A 110 6.30 -16.74 6.53
N GLU A 111 6.33 -16.06 7.67
CA GLU A 111 6.60 -14.61 7.77
C GLU A 111 7.97 -14.40 8.43
N ARG A 112 8.81 -13.58 7.76
CA ARG A 112 10.16 -13.30 8.26
C ARG A 112 10.18 -12.43 9.52
N GLY A 113 9.19 -11.54 9.67
CA GLY A 113 9.10 -10.61 10.77
C GLY A 113 8.16 -11.10 11.86
N LYS A 114 7.91 -10.20 12.81
CA LYS A 114 7.12 -10.46 14.02
C LYS A 114 5.64 -10.17 13.80
N ASP A 115 4.81 -10.61 14.76
CA ASP A 115 3.39 -10.23 14.82
C ASP A 115 3.19 -8.72 14.99
N VAL A 116 1.96 -8.24 14.77
CA VAL A 116 1.63 -6.81 14.80
C VAL A 116 1.95 -6.09 16.12
N HIS A 117 2.01 -6.81 17.24
CA HIS A 117 2.30 -6.23 18.55
C HIS A 117 3.81 -6.13 18.79
N ALA A 118 4.56 -7.22 18.59
CA ALA A 118 6.00 -7.28 18.75
C ALA A 118 6.73 -6.37 17.74
N ARG A 119 6.25 -6.33 16.50
CA ARG A 119 6.76 -5.45 15.43
C ARG A 119 6.76 -3.96 15.80
N LYS A 120 5.82 -3.49 16.62
CA LYS A 120 5.77 -2.08 17.08
C LYS A 120 7.03 -1.65 17.83
N PHE A 121 7.66 -2.56 18.58
CA PHE A 121 8.88 -2.25 19.30
C PHE A 121 10.07 -2.05 18.36
N ASP A 122 10.17 -2.87 17.30
CA ASP A 122 11.22 -2.72 16.29
C ASP A 122 11.04 -1.40 15.50
N MET A 123 9.81 -1.06 15.14
CA MET A 123 9.52 0.23 14.48
C MET A 123 9.78 1.44 15.39
N ALA A 124 9.51 1.32 16.70
CA ALA A 124 9.84 2.37 17.65
C ALA A 124 11.35 2.58 17.74
N LYS A 125 12.14 1.50 17.90
CA LYS A 125 13.62 1.57 17.88
C LYS A 125 14.15 2.18 16.59
N LEU A 126 13.61 1.78 15.45
CA LEU A 126 13.99 2.36 14.16
C LEU A 126 13.76 3.88 14.13
N SER A 127 12.63 4.35 14.66
CA SER A 127 12.26 5.77 14.64
C SER A 127 12.98 6.61 15.70
N THR A 128 13.32 6.04 16.88
CA THR A 128 13.88 6.79 18.01
C THR A 128 15.39 6.63 18.16
N GLU A 129 15.92 5.43 17.84
CA GLU A 129 17.31 5.06 18.06
C GLU A 129 18.08 4.87 16.74
N GLY A 130 17.36 4.80 15.60
CA GLY A 130 17.96 4.56 14.30
C GLY A 130 18.41 3.09 14.10
N VAL A 131 17.95 2.17 14.95
CA VAL A 131 18.31 0.74 14.88
C VAL A 131 17.40 0.03 13.89
N VAL A 132 17.97 -0.49 12.82
CA VAL A 132 17.24 -1.25 11.79
C VAL A 132 17.23 -2.73 12.16
N ASN A 133 16.03 -3.30 12.36
CA ASN A 133 15.86 -4.75 12.34
C ASN A 133 15.56 -5.15 10.87
N PRO A 134 16.45 -5.92 10.20
CA PRO A 134 16.29 -6.24 8.77
C PRO A 134 15.10 -7.16 8.49
N ASP A 135 14.60 -7.85 9.48
CA ASP A 135 13.51 -8.82 9.34
C ASP A 135 12.17 -8.34 9.92
N SER A 136 12.18 -7.30 10.81
CA SER A 136 10.97 -6.75 11.43
C SER A 136 11.02 -5.21 11.45
N ASN A 137 10.25 -4.56 10.59
CA ASN A 137 10.29 -3.10 10.37
C ASN A 137 9.00 -2.61 9.70
N TYR A 138 8.98 -1.42 9.06
CA TYR A 138 7.79 -0.92 8.34
C TYR A 138 7.44 -1.72 7.07
N CYS A 139 8.36 -2.52 6.52
CA CYS A 139 8.14 -3.34 5.32
C CYS A 139 7.82 -4.80 5.64
N PHE A 140 8.43 -5.36 6.68
CA PHE A 140 8.36 -6.77 7.06
C PHE A 140 7.67 -6.96 8.41
N GLY A 141 7.01 -8.10 8.56
CA GLY A 141 6.17 -8.48 9.68
C GLY A 141 4.70 -8.60 9.29
N GLU A 142 3.89 -9.07 10.21
CA GLU A 142 2.46 -9.36 10.00
C GLU A 142 1.71 -8.21 9.34
N GLY A 143 0.98 -8.52 8.27
CA GLY A 143 0.25 -7.57 7.44
C GLY A 143 1.12 -6.77 6.46
N GLY A 144 2.45 -6.99 6.45
CA GLY A 144 3.39 -6.36 5.53
C GLY A 144 3.47 -4.83 5.68
N ALA A 145 3.86 -4.14 4.62
CA ALA A 145 3.99 -2.68 4.59
C ALA A 145 2.63 -1.94 4.74
N GLY A 146 1.51 -2.64 4.50
CA GLY A 146 0.16 -2.07 4.61
C GLY A 146 -0.29 -1.79 6.04
N THR A 147 0.10 -2.60 7.01
CA THR A 147 -0.42 -2.59 8.39
C THR A 147 -0.25 -1.25 9.10
N PHE A 148 0.90 -0.62 8.94
CA PHE A 148 1.23 0.67 9.56
C PHE A 148 1.30 1.80 8.51
N SER A 149 0.34 1.81 7.59
CA SER A 149 0.15 2.85 6.57
C SER A 149 -1.15 3.64 6.82
N ASP A 150 -1.51 4.55 5.92
CA ASP A 150 -2.86 5.17 5.91
C ASP A 150 -3.97 4.13 5.65
N GLY A 151 -3.61 2.97 5.13
CA GLY A 151 -4.58 1.91 4.87
C GLY A 151 -5.56 2.24 3.74
N LYS A 152 -5.11 2.93 2.68
CA LYS A 152 -5.93 3.21 1.50
C LYS A 152 -6.36 1.93 0.81
N LEU A 153 -7.66 1.86 0.52
CA LEU A 153 -8.30 0.73 -0.14
C LEU A 153 -8.74 1.05 -1.58
N TYR A 154 -8.49 2.28 -2.03
CA TYR A 154 -8.81 2.66 -3.39
C TYR A 154 -7.83 2.02 -4.38
N THR A 155 -8.37 1.40 -5.43
CA THR A 155 -7.59 0.90 -6.57
C THR A 155 -8.25 1.29 -7.88
N ARG A 156 -7.45 1.58 -8.92
CA ARG A 156 -7.94 1.82 -10.28
C ARG A 156 -8.10 0.52 -11.08
N SER A 157 -7.68 -0.60 -10.53
CA SER A 157 -7.61 -1.89 -11.22
C SER A 157 -8.88 -2.72 -11.02
N SER A 158 -9.99 -2.33 -11.66
CA SER A 158 -11.25 -3.11 -11.65
C SER A 158 -11.18 -4.41 -12.48
N LYS A 159 -10.15 -4.58 -13.32
CA LYS A 159 -10.00 -5.74 -14.21
C LYS A 159 -9.42 -6.99 -13.52
N ARG A 160 -8.95 -6.87 -12.26
CA ARG A 160 -8.23 -7.95 -11.56
C ARG A 160 -9.09 -8.84 -10.67
N GLY A 161 -10.37 -8.52 -10.51
CA GLY A 161 -11.29 -9.26 -9.67
C GLY A 161 -12.32 -8.35 -8.98
N ASP A 162 -13.21 -8.96 -8.19
CA ASP A 162 -14.24 -8.21 -7.47
C ASP A 162 -13.68 -7.57 -6.18
N ILE A 163 -13.47 -6.26 -6.24
CA ILE A 163 -12.98 -5.47 -5.10
C ILE A 163 -13.90 -5.63 -3.88
N ARG A 164 -15.21 -5.86 -4.09
CA ARG A 164 -16.18 -6.02 -2.99
C ARG A 164 -15.82 -7.20 -2.09
N GLU A 165 -15.28 -8.29 -2.65
CA GLU A 165 -14.81 -9.42 -1.85
C GLU A 165 -13.78 -8.98 -0.80
N VAL A 166 -12.77 -8.23 -1.23
CA VAL A 166 -11.73 -7.74 -0.32
C VAL A 166 -12.31 -6.81 0.74
N LEU A 167 -13.19 -5.88 0.35
CA LEU A 167 -13.79 -4.93 1.30
C LEU A 167 -14.70 -5.62 2.31
N HIS A 168 -15.55 -6.56 1.86
CA HIS A 168 -16.43 -7.33 2.76
C HIS A 168 -15.62 -8.23 3.71
N GLN A 169 -14.52 -8.83 3.25
CA GLN A 169 -13.60 -9.56 4.12
C GLN A 169 -13.00 -8.64 5.19
N LEU A 170 -12.51 -7.46 4.81
CA LEU A 170 -11.98 -6.51 5.79
C LEU A 170 -13.01 -6.09 6.83
N VAL A 171 -14.28 -5.88 6.42
CA VAL A 171 -15.40 -5.60 7.35
C VAL A 171 -15.68 -6.80 8.25
N ARG A 172 -15.69 -8.02 7.72
CA ARG A 172 -15.84 -9.27 8.51
C ARG A 172 -14.77 -9.36 9.62
N PHE A 173 -13.57 -8.87 9.37
CA PHE A 173 -12.46 -8.85 10.32
C PHE A 173 -12.35 -7.55 11.15
N GLY A 174 -13.35 -6.66 11.11
CA GLY A 174 -13.48 -5.54 12.02
C GLY A 174 -13.12 -4.17 11.44
N ALA A 175 -12.99 -4.04 10.13
CA ALA A 175 -12.94 -2.72 9.50
C ALA A 175 -14.32 -2.05 9.55
N ASP A 176 -14.33 -0.71 9.55
CA ASP A 176 -15.56 0.07 9.57
C ASP A 176 -16.39 -0.17 8.29
N PRO A 177 -17.69 -0.46 8.38
CA PRO A 177 -18.53 -0.70 7.21
C PRO A 177 -18.61 0.45 6.21
N SER A 178 -18.24 1.67 6.59
CA SER A 178 -18.18 2.82 5.67
C SER A 178 -17.22 2.59 4.50
N ILE A 179 -16.22 1.72 4.63
CA ILE A 179 -15.31 1.36 3.52
C ILE A 179 -16.03 0.74 2.33
N LEU A 180 -17.23 0.18 2.53
CA LEU A 180 -18.05 -0.39 1.45
C LEU A 180 -18.69 0.66 0.57
N ILE A 181 -18.88 1.87 1.08
CA ILE A 181 -19.61 2.94 0.40
C ILE A 181 -18.73 4.16 0.06
N ASP A 182 -17.66 4.39 0.79
CA ASP A 182 -16.80 5.54 0.55
C ASP A 182 -16.04 5.42 -0.77
N ALA A 183 -15.99 6.52 -1.53
CA ALA A 183 -15.29 6.56 -2.81
C ALA A 183 -13.77 6.42 -2.66
N HIS A 184 -13.22 6.87 -1.53
CA HIS A 184 -11.81 6.78 -1.17
C HIS A 184 -11.67 6.17 0.23
N PRO A 185 -11.97 4.86 0.37
CA PRO A 185 -11.98 4.20 1.66
C PRO A 185 -10.56 4.03 2.21
N HIS A 186 -10.44 4.12 3.55
CA HIS A 186 -9.21 3.87 4.29
C HIS A 186 -9.52 3.30 5.67
N ILE A 187 -8.55 2.67 6.32
CA ILE A 187 -8.71 2.08 7.65
C ILE A 187 -7.91 2.83 8.71
N GLY A 188 -6.64 3.15 8.41
CA GLY A 188 -5.72 3.82 9.32
C GLY A 188 -4.80 2.88 10.10
N SER A 189 -3.61 3.38 10.44
CA SER A 189 -2.53 2.62 11.10
C SER A 189 -2.85 2.18 12.54
N ASP A 190 -3.86 2.74 13.16
CA ASP A 190 -4.36 2.40 14.49
C ASP A 190 -5.35 1.23 14.48
N LYS A 191 -6.09 1.03 13.39
CA LYS A 191 -7.14 -0.01 13.26
C LYS A 191 -6.70 -1.20 12.42
N LEU A 192 -5.85 -1.02 11.42
CA LEU A 192 -5.36 -2.10 10.58
C LEU A 192 -4.72 -3.27 11.35
N PRO A 193 -3.91 -3.05 12.42
CA PRO A 193 -3.37 -4.14 13.20
C PRO A 193 -4.42 -5.09 13.78
N ILE A 194 -5.60 -4.56 14.17
CA ILE A 194 -6.71 -5.36 14.72
C ILE A 194 -7.31 -6.24 13.62
N VAL A 195 -7.53 -5.67 12.44
CA VAL A 195 -8.07 -6.41 11.28
C VAL A 195 -7.12 -7.53 10.87
N VAL A 196 -5.83 -7.25 10.79
CA VAL A 196 -4.77 -8.20 10.43
C VAL A 196 -4.68 -9.34 11.44
N GLU A 197 -4.70 -9.02 12.75
CA GLU A 197 -4.71 -10.02 13.82
C GLU A 197 -5.95 -10.92 13.75
N ASN A 198 -7.12 -10.37 13.46
CA ASN A 198 -8.35 -11.13 13.32
C ASN A 198 -8.31 -12.09 12.12
N ILE A 199 -7.70 -11.68 11.00
CA ILE A 199 -7.44 -12.56 9.85
C ILE A 199 -6.56 -13.74 10.28
N ARG A 200 -5.44 -13.48 10.98
CA ARG A 200 -4.56 -14.55 11.49
C ARG A 200 -5.30 -15.53 12.40
N LYS A 201 -6.06 -15.01 13.38
CA LYS A 201 -6.86 -15.84 14.29
C LYS A 201 -7.80 -16.76 13.53
N CYS A 202 -8.50 -16.22 12.54
CA CYS A 202 -9.41 -17.01 11.69
C CYS A 202 -8.66 -18.11 10.93
N ILE A 203 -7.47 -17.83 10.35
CA ILE A 203 -6.68 -18.82 9.63
C ILE A 203 -6.28 -19.96 10.57
N ILE A 204 -5.80 -19.66 11.78
CA ILE A 204 -5.39 -20.65 12.78
C ILE A 204 -6.58 -21.46 13.29
N GLU A 205 -7.70 -20.82 13.60
CA GLU A 205 -8.94 -21.47 14.08
C GLU A 205 -9.51 -22.48 13.07
N HIS A 206 -9.25 -22.28 11.78
CA HIS A 206 -9.66 -23.20 10.72
C HIS A 206 -8.58 -24.23 10.33
N GLY A 207 -7.49 -24.36 11.15
CA GLY A 207 -6.46 -25.38 10.95
C GLY A 207 -5.30 -24.98 10.03
N GLY A 208 -5.22 -23.73 9.58
CA GLY A 208 -4.04 -23.19 8.92
C GLY A 208 -2.89 -22.94 9.90
N GLU A 209 -1.69 -22.75 9.38
CA GLU A 209 -0.48 -22.49 10.17
C GLU A 209 0.08 -21.10 9.87
N TYR A 210 0.67 -20.48 10.92
CA TYR A 210 1.24 -19.14 10.83
C TYR A 210 2.55 -19.08 11.63
N HIS A 211 3.68 -18.95 10.94
CA HIS A 211 5.02 -19.00 11.51
C HIS A 211 5.72 -17.65 11.33
N PHE A 212 5.95 -16.97 12.45
CA PHE A 212 6.73 -15.74 12.53
C PHE A 212 8.22 -16.04 12.68
N ASP A 213 9.05 -15.01 12.58
CA ASP A 213 10.51 -15.09 12.68
C ASP A 213 11.10 -16.20 11.77
N SER A 214 10.46 -16.43 10.63
CA SER A 214 10.72 -17.51 9.68
C SER A 214 11.13 -16.95 8.33
N ARG A 215 12.37 -16.44 8.24
CA ARG A 215 12.93 -15.92 7.00
C ARG A 215 13.26 -17.05 6.05
N VAL A 216 12.64 -17.07 4.88
CA VAL A 216 12.99 -18.01 3.80
C VAL A 216 14.37 -17.65 3.24
N THR A 217 15.28 -18.60 3.29
CA THR A 217 16.66 -18.47 2.81
C THR A 217 16.96 -19.31 1.60
N ASP A 218 16.16 -20.38 1.35
CA ASP A 218 16.26 -21.17 0.14
C ASP A 218 14.93 -21.79 -0.27
N ILE A 219 14.76 -22.03 -1.56
CA ILE A 219 13.63 -22.73 -2.19
C ILE A 219 14.22 -23.70 -3.22
N GLU A 220 14.00 -25.00 -3.00
CA GLU A 220 14.41 -26.06 -3.91
C GLU A 220 13.19 -26.72 -4.55
N LYS A 221 13.24 -26.97 -5.85
CA LYS A 221 12.25 -27.84 -6.55
C LYS A 221 12.80 -29.24 -6.56
N LEU A 222 12.11 -30.17 -5.92
CA LEU A 222 12.52 -31.58 -5.82
C LEU A 222 12.08 -32.40 -7.03
N GLU A 223 12.67 -33.60 -7.20
CA GLU A 223 12.37 -34.50 -8.30
C GLU A 223 10.92 -35.02 -8.30
N ASP A 224 10.30 -35.15 -7.12
CA ASP A 224 8.89 -35.54 -6.96
C ASP A 224 7.90 -34.42 -7.29
N GLY A 225 8.41 -33.25 -7.70
CA GLY A 225 7.64 -32.07 -8.03
C GLY A 225 7.19 -31.25 -6.82
N SER A 226 7.59 -31.59 -5.60
CA SER A 226 7.37 -30.75 -4.41
C SER A 226 8.44 -29.65 -4.28
N PHE A 227 8.18 -28.68 -3.40
CA PHE A 227 9.15 -27.68 -2.97
C PHE A 227 9.66 -28.03 -1.59
N LYS A 228 10.96 -27.88 -1.39
CA LYS A 228 11.57 -27.81 -0.08
C LYS A 228 11.93 -26.34 0.16
N VAL A 229 11.35 -25.76 1.20
CA VAL A 229 11.58 -24.37 1.60
C VAL A 229 12.37 -24.37 2.89
N THR A 230 13.54 -23.74 2.88
CA THR A 230 14.39 -23.58 4.07
C THR A 230 14.16 -22.21 4.69
N THR A 231 13.95 -22.19 6.00
CA THR A 231 13.84 -20.95 6.79
C THR A 231 14.91 -20.90 7.86
N THR A 232 15.33 -19.68 8.21
CA THR A 232 16.14 -19.42 9.40
C THR A 232 15.34 -18.57 10.38
N SER A 233 15.46 -18.90 11.68
CA SER A 233 14.90 -18.05 12.74
C SER A 233 15.58 -16.69 12.75
N THR A 234 14.77 -15.64 12.91
CA THR A 234 15.22 -14.26 13.00
C THR A 234 15.23 -13.71 14.42
N GLU A 235 14.92 -14.55 15.43
CA GLU A 235 15.03 -14.18 16.84
C GLU A 235 16.47 -13.81 17.19
N SER A 236 16.66 -12.57 17.67
CA SER A 236 17.98 -11.97 17.90
C SER A 236 18.74 -12.57 19.08
N ASP A 237 18.06 -13.28 20.02
CA ASP A 237 18.63 -13.73 21.28
C ASP A 237 19.14 -15.17 21.25
N VAL A 238 19.02 -15.84 20.09
CA VAL A 238 19.50 -17.23 19.95
C VAL A 238 20.88 -17.23 19.29
N ILE A 239 21.89 -17.74 20.05
CA ILE A 239 23.30 -17.83 19.62
C ILE A 239 23.47 -18.74 18.38
N ALA A 240 22.53 -19.65 18.13
CA ALA A 240 22.47 -20.48 16.93
C ALA A 240 21.13 -20.24 16.22
N ARG A 241 21.17 -19.66 15.00
CA ARG A 241 20.01 -19.58 14.14
C ARG A 241 19.53 -20.99 13.81
N SER A 242 18.34 -21.37 14.28
CA SER A 242 17.75 -22.66 13.96
C SER A 242 17.23 -22.63 12.51
N GLU A 243 17.60 -23.65 11.73
CA GLU A 243 17.02 -23.90 10.41
C GLU A 243 15.82 -24.81 10.53
N ALA A 244 14.76 -24.50 9.78
CA ALA A 244 13.62 -25.37 9.61
C ALA A 244 13.35 -25.58 8.12
N THR A 245 12.78 -26.73 7.78
CA THR A 245 12.43 -27.07 6.40
C THR A 245 10.95 -27.40 6.30
N TRP A 246 10.34 -26.91 5.23
CA TRP A 246 8.92 -27.07 4.91
C TRP A 246 8.80 -27.73 3.55
N GLN A 247 7.76 -28.54 3.35
CA GLN A 247 7.55 -29.23 2.09
C GLN A 247 6.11 -29.10 1.62
N SER A 248 5.90 -28.77 0.34
CA SER A 248 4.60 -28.67 -0.29
C SER A 248 4.73 -28.80 -1.81
N ARG A 249 3.68 -29.26 -2.50
CA ARG A 249 3.63 -29.26 -3.96
C ARG A 249 3.34 -27.89 -4.57
N LYS A 250 2.81 -26.96 -3.77
CA LYS A 250 2.38 -25.64 -4.21
C LYS A 250 2.96 -24.55 -3.31
N LEU A 251 3.48 -23.51 -3.92
CA LEU A 251 4.16 -22.40 -3.23
C LEU A 251 3.67 -21.07 -3.76
N ILE A 252 3.07 -20.23 -2.91
CA ILE A 252 2.71 -18.84 -3.21
C ILE A 252 3.82 -17.93 -2.68
N LEU A 253 4.45 -17.14 -3.55
CA LEU A 253 5.51 -16.21 -3.20
C LEU A 253 4.95 -14.79 -3.08
N ALA A 254 4.63 -14.35 -1.86
CA ALA A 254 3.95 -13.09 -1.53
C ALA A 254 4.82 -12.14 -0.67
N THR A 255 6.12 -12.05 -0.96
CA THR A 255 7.17 -11.47 -0.11
C THR A 255 7.21 -9.94 -0.08
N GLY A 256 6.43 -9.25 -0.93
CA GLY A 256 6.51 -7.80 -1.09
C GLY A 256 7.80 -7.35 -1.83
N HIS A 257 7.82 -6.07 -2.24
CA HIS A 257 8.89 -5.55 -3.10
C HIS A 257 10.19 -5.19 -2.36
N SER A 258 10.21 -5.22 -1.03
CA SER A 258 11.40 -4.93 -0.23
C SER A 258 12.26 -6.16 0.10
N ALA A 259 11.80 -7.38 -0.20
CA ALA A 259 12.52 -8.64 0.02
C ALA A 259 13.57 -8.87 -1.08
N ARG A 260 14.64 -8.07 -1.05
CA ARG A 260 15.71 -8.06 -2.07
C ARG A 260 16.46 -9.38 -2.14
N ASP A 261 16.64 -10.04 -1.01
CA ASP A 261 17.25 -11.36 -0.86
C ASP A 261 16.53 -12.43 -1.69
N ILE A 262 15.22 -12.33 -1.86
CA ILE A 262 14.45 -13.25 -2.73
C ILE A 262 14.81 -13.03 -4.21
N TYR A 263 14.93 -11.80 -4.67
CA TYR A 263 15.37 -11.54 -6.05
C TYR A 263 16.81 -12.00 -6.29
N GLU A 264 17.70 -11.81 -5.31
CA GLU A 264 19.09 -12.28 -5.38
C GLU A 264 19.16 -13.81 -5.42
N MET A 265 18.34 -14.50 -4.61
CA MET A 265 18.23 -15.97 -4.62
C MET A 265 17.74 -16.48 -5.99
N PHE A 266 16.69 -15.88 -6.56
CA PHE A 266 16.17 -16.25 -7.89
C PHE A 266 17.24 -16.05 -8.96
N HIS A 267 17.91 -14.89 -8.94
CA HIS A 267 18.98 -14.58 -9.88
C HIS A 267 20.14 -15.58 -9.75
N GLY A 268 20.57 -15.90 -8.52
CA GLY A 268 21.64 -16.87 -8.24
C GLY A 268 21.31 -18.30 -8.69
N LYS A 269 20.02 -18.66 -8.68
CA LYS A 269 19.53 -19.97 -9.17
C LYS A 269 19.31 -19.99 -10.71
N GLY A 270 19.47 -18.88 -11.40
CA GLY A 270 19.17 -18.75 -12.83
C GLY A 270 17.67 -18.81 -13.14
N TRP A 271 16.81 -18.54 -12.15
CA TRP A 271 15.37 -18.43 -12.35
C TRP A 271 15.02 -17.09 -12.98
N GLU A 272 14.09 -17.10 -13.91
CA GLU A 272 13.80 -15.93 -14.72
C GLU A 272 13.29 -14.76 -13.89
N LEU A 273 13.93 -13.61 -14.08
CA LEU A 273 13.55 -12.31 -13.56
C LEU A 273 13.58 -11.28 -14.69
N GLN A 274 12.82 -10.23 -14.55
CA GLN A 274 12.78 -9.13 -15.50
C GLN A 274 12.99 -7.80 -14.77
N ALA A 275 13.86 -6.93 -15.31
CA ALA A 275 13.94 -5.55 -14.85
C ALA A 275 12.58 -4.87 -15.09
N LYS A 276 12.14 -4.05 -14.12
CA LYS A 276 10.84 -3.39 -14.19
C LYS A 276 10.97 -1.93 -13.77
N GLY A 277 10.54 -1.03 -14.66
CA GLY A 277 10.41 0.38 -14.35
C GLY A 277 9.53 0.62 -13.12
N PHE A 278 9.87 1.65 -12.36
CA PHE A 278 9.12 2.10 -11.20
C PHE A 278 9.14 3.63 -11.12
N ALA A 279 8.83 4.24 -9.99
CA ALA A 279 8.93 5.68 -9.84
C ALA A 279 9.71 6.04 -8.57
N LEU A 280 10.48 7.11 -8.64
CA LEU A 280 11.37 7.55 -7.59
C LEU A 280 11.39 9.08 -7.48
N GLY A 281 11.52 9.60 -6.26
CA GLY A 281 11.55 11.04 -6.03
C GLY A 281 11.73 11.40 -4.56
N VAL A 282 10.95 12.34 -4.10
CA VAL A 282 11.02 12.89 -2.74
C VAL A 282 9.69 12.77 -2.01
N ARG A 283 9.72 12.73 -0.69
CA ARG A 283 8.56 13.05 0.12
C ARG A 283 8.39 14.55 0.21
N VAL A 284 7.16 15.01 0.00
CA VAL A 284 6.78 16.41 0.13
C VAL A 284 5.86 16.53 1.32
N GLU A 285 6.23 17.35 2.27
CA GLU A 285 5.44 17.61 3.47
C GLU A 285 4.97 19.07 3.50
N HIS A 286 3.66 19.24 3.74
CA HIS A 286 3.00 20.53 3.89
C HIS A 286 2.28 20.60 5.25
N PRO A 287 2.00 21.80 5.80
CA PRO A 287 0.97 21.94 6.81
C PRO A 287 -0.39 21.45 6.28
N GLN A 288 -1.07 20.57 7.03
CA GLN A 288 -2.39 20.05 6.61
C GLN A 288 -3.42 21.16 6.42
N SER A 289 -3.33 22.23 7.24
CA SER A 289 -4.20 23.40 7.11
C SER A 289 -4.09 24.08 5.74
N LEU A 290 -2.90 24.10 5.14
CA LEU A 290 -2.70 24.62 3.78
C LEU A 290 -3.39 23.74 2.75
N ILE A 291 -3.23 22.42 2.84
CA ILE A 291 -3.89 21.48 1.92
C ILE A 291 -5.41 21.55 2.07
N ASN A 292 -5.92 21.63 3.30
CA ASN A 292 -7.36 21.86 3.52
C ASN A 292 -7.84 23.15 2.86
N LYS A 293 -7.08 24.26 3.02
CA LYS A 293 -7.41 25.53 2.37
C LYS A 293 -7.43 25.42 0.85
N ILE A 294 -6.47 24.73 0.24
CA ILE A 294 -6.38 24.55 -1.22
C ILE A 294 -7.56 23.73 -1.71
N GLN A 295 -7.79 22.53 -1.16
CA GLN A 295 -8.77 21.57 -1.64
C GLN A 295 -10.21 22.00 -1.37
N TYR A 296 -10.45 22.72 -0.30
CA TYR A 296 -11.77 23.25 0.06
C TYR A 296 -11.94 24.74 -0.27
N HIS A 297 -11.06 25.32 -1.11
CA HIS A 297 -11.16 26.70 -1.60
C HIS A 297 -11.32 27.74 -0.48
N GLY A 298 -10.63 27.52 0.66
CA GLY A 298 -10.71 28.37 1.84
C GLY A 298 -11.97 28.18 2.70
N LYS A 299 -12.87 27.26 2.35
CA LYS A 299 -14.16 27.02 3.04
C LYS A 299 -14.08 25.87 4.07
N TYR A 300 -12.89 25.37 4.41
CA TYR A 300 -12.71 24.26 5.37
C TYR A 300 -13.33 24.57 6.73
N GLN A 301 -14.01 23.58 7.30
CA GLN A 301 -14.58 23.60 8.66
C GLN A 301 -14.13 22.35 9.43
N PRO A 302 -14.02 22.40 10.78
CA PRO A 302 -13.50 21.29 11.59
C PRO A 302 -14.26 19.95 11.45
N TYR A 303 -15.52 19.99 11.05
CA TYR A 303 -16.34 18.80 10.82
C TYR A 303 -16.13 18.18 9.43
N MET A 304 -15.40 18.84 8.55
CA MET A 304 -15.10 18.32 7.23
C MET A 304 -13.95 17.30 7.31
N PRO A 305 -13.96 16.27 6.47
CA PRO A 305 -12.84 15.34 6.38
C PRO A 305 -11.53 16.05 6.05
N THR A 306 -10.44 15.54 6.61
CA THR A 306 -9.09 16.01 6.28
C THR A 306 -8.84 15.86 4.78
N ALA A 307 -8.41 16.94 4.12
CA ALA A 307 -8.27 16.99 2.68
C ALA A 307 -7.11 16.13 2.19
N GLU A 308 -7.38 15.37 1.14
CA GLU A 308 -6.38 14.62 0.37
C GLU A 308 -6.22 15.20 -1.02
N TYR A 309 -5.15 14.83 -1.71
CA TYR A 309 -4.93 15.22 -3.11
C TYR A 309 -4.25 14.13 -3.92
N SER A 310 -4.47 14.18 -5.20
CA SER A 310 -3.68 13.44 -6.17
C SER A 310 -3.50 14.28 -7.43
N PHE A 311 -2.34 14.16 -8.05
CA PHE A 311 -2.05 14.78 -9.33
C PHE A 311 -1.11 13.93 -10.17
N VAL A 312 -1.14 14.17 -11.46
CA VAL A 312 -0.18 13.65 -12.44
C VAL A 312 0.10 14.75 -13.44
N THR A 313 1.35 14.88 -13.86
CA THR A 313 1.77 15.75 -14.95
C THR A 313 2.83 15.06 -15.79
N GLN A 314 3.08 15.56 -17.00
CA GLN A 314 4.13 15.08 -17.89
C GLN A 314 5.22 16.14 -17.97
N VAL A 315 6.45 15.75 -17.66
CA VAL A 315 7.62 16.64 -17.72
C VAL A 315 8.75 15.93 -18.44
N LEU A 316 9.23 16.52 -19.54
CA LEU A 316 10.33 15.95 -20.33
C LEU A 316 10.11 14.46 -20.63
N GLU A 317 8.91 14.15 -21.20
CA GLU A 317 8.51 12.81 -21.66
C GLU A 317 8.37 11.73 -20.56
N ARG A 318 8.37 12.11 -19.27
CA ARG A 318 8.13 11.20 -18.15
C ARG A 318 6.98 11.68 -17.28
N GLY A 319 6.23 10.73 -16.74
CA GLY A 319 5.20 10.99 -15.74
C GLY A 319 5.80 11.46 -14.42
N VAL A 320 5.27 12.56 -13.87
CA VAL A 320 5.52 13.02 -12.50
C VAL A 320 4.20 13.03 -11.77
N PHE A 321 4.10 12.34 -10.64
CA PHE A 321 2.82 12.17 -9.95
C PHE A 321 2.97 12.09 -8.44
N SER A 322 1.85 12.37 -7.75
CA SER A 322 1.73 12.14 -6.31
C SER A 322 1.56 10.64 -6.03
N PHE A 323 2.30 10.14 -5.06
CA PHE A 323 2.27 8.75 -4.64
C PHE A 323 2.02 8.65 -3.14
N CYS A 324 1.15 7.73 -2.73
CA CYS A 324 0.85 7.45 -1.33
C CYS A 324 0.71 8.73 -0.47
N MET A 325 -0.20 9.64 -0.86
CA MET A 325 -0.50 10.84 -0.08
C MET A 325 -1.16 10.45 1.23
N CYS A 326 -0.61 10.89 2.37
CA CYS A 326 -1.10 10.66 3.71
C CYS A 326 -1.64 11.96 4.32
N PRO A 327 -2.96 12.20 4.24
CA PRO A 327 -3.57 13.36 4.86
C PRO A 327 -3.57 13.21 6.39
N GLY A 328 -3.30 14.30 7.11
CA GLY A 328 -3.18 14.27 8.57
C GLY A 328 -2.21 13.18 9.05
N GLY A 329 -1.14 12.93 8.30
CA GLY A 329 -0.20 11.85 8.53
C GLY A 329 1.17 12.32 8.97
N ILE A 330 2.06 11.38 9.21
CA ILE A 330 3.46 11.60 9.57
C ILE A 330 4.38 10.81 8.65
N LEU A 331 5.61 11.28 8.52
CA LEU A 331 6.68 10.57 7.84
C LEU A 331 7.36 9.59 8.78
N VAL A 332 7.77 8.44 8.25
CA VAL A 332 8.43 7.37 8.99
C VAL A 332 9.65 6.85 8.23
N PRO A 333 10.71 6.39 8.93
CA PRO A 333 11.82 5.69 8.30
C PRO A 333 11.36 4.29 7.86
N ALA A 334 11.71 3.89 6.64
CA ALA A 334 11.33 2.59 6.08
C ALA A 334 12.53 1.78 5.57
N ALA A 335 13.72 2.08 6.09
CA ALA A 335 14.92 1.30 5.81
C ALA A 335 14.75 -0.16 6.24
N THR A 336 15.27 -1.08 5.43
CA THR A 336 15.26 -2.53 5.68
C THR A 336 16.66 -3.12 5.83
N ALA A 337 17.68 -2.29 5.69
CA ALA A 337 19.08 -2.64 5.95
C ALA A 337 19.81 -1.46 6.60
N GLU A 338 20.85 -1.76 7.36
CA GLU A 338 21.74 -0.73 7.91
C GLU A 338 22.44 0.03 6.79
N GLY A 339 22.70 1.32 7.00
CA GLY A 339 23.36 2.18 6.02
C GLY A 339 22.48 2.57 4.84
N GLU A 340 21.18 2.34 4.89
CA GLU A 340 20.20 2.78 3.89
C GLU A 340 19.20 3.76 4.50
N LEU A 341 18.74 4.73 3.70
CA LEU A 341 17.70 5.67 4.09
C LEU A 341 16.61 5.71 3.03
N VAL A 342 15.39 5.41 3.45
CA VAL A 342 14.18 5.55 2.64
C VAL A 342 13.03 5.98 3.53
N LEU A 343 12.15 6.78 2.98
CA LEU A 343 11.01 7.36 3.68
C LEU A 343 9.70 6.69 3.25
N ASN A 344 8.80 6.58 4.21
CA ASN A 344 7.40 6.25 3.97
C ASN A 344 6.51 7.14 4.84
N CYS A 345 5.22 6.88 4.88
CA CYS A 345 4.27 7.62 5.69
C CYS A 345 3.19 6.74 6.30
N MET A 346 2.55 7.26 7.34
CA MET A 346 1.36 6.68 7.92
C MET A 346 0.37 7.75 8.38
N SER A 347 -0.92 7.40 8.41
CA SER A 347 -1.97 8.18 9.05
C SER A 347 -2.82 7.26 9.92
N ASN A 348 -3.32 7.79 11.03
CA ASN A 348 -4.34 7.10 11.81
C ASN A 348 -5.72 7.22 11.13
N SER A 349 -6.71 6.49 11.64
CA SER A 349 -8.08 6.50 11.10
C SER A 349 -8.75 7.90 11.12
N GLN A 350 -8.34 8.77 12.03
CA GLN A 350 -8.84 10.14 12.16
C GLN A 350 -8.12 11.15 11.26
N ARG A 351 -6.95 10.81 10.71
CA ARG A 351 -6.13 11.71 9.87
C ARG A 351 -5.94 13.09 10.50
N ASN A 352 -5.60 13.13 11.79
CA ASN A 352 -5.64 14.34 12.62
C ASN A 352 -4.27 14.93 12.98
N SER A 353 -3.19 14.49 12.34
CA SER A 353 -1.89 15.15 12.45
C SER A 353 -1.92 16.52 11.76
N LYS A 354 -0.97 17.39 12.16
CA LYS A 354 -0.81 18.75 11.59
C LYS A 354 -0.24 18.74 10.16
N TRP A 355 0.15 17.59 9.65
CA TRP A 355 0.92 17.45 8.42
C TRP A 355 0.14 16.69 7.35
N ALA A 356 0.38 17.07 6.11
CA ALA A 356 0.00 16.37 4.91
C ALA A 356 1.28 16.02 4.15
N ASN A 357 1.47 14.75 3.79
CA ASN A 357 2.64 14.40 3.01
C ASN A 357 2.30 13.45 1.86
N SER A 358 3.13 13.47 0.84
CA SER A 358 3.03 12.59 -0.34
C SER A 358 4.40 12.35 -0.95
N GLY A 359 4.66 11.18 -1.45
CA GLY A 359 5.70 11.02 -2.47
C GLY A 359 5.35 11.88 -3.69
N VAL A 360 6.32 12.58 -4.25
CA VAL A 360 6.25 13.15 -5.59
C VAL A 360 7.38 12.54 -6.39
N VAL A 361 7.00 11.71 -7.33
CA VAL A 361 7.90 10.75 -7.95
C VAL A 361 7.89 10.86 -9.47
N VAL A 362 9.00 10.53 -10.07
CA VAL A 362 9.25 10.52 -11.51
C VAL A 362 9.32 9.07 -11.96
N GLN A 363 8.60 8.72 -13.01
CA GLN A 363 8.72 7.42 -13.67
C GLN A 363 10.13 7.23 -14.22
N ILE A 364 10.71 6.08 -13.96
CA ILE A 364 12.01 5.65 -14.44
C ILE A 364 11.95 4.27 -15.07
N GLU A 365 12.78 4.04 -16.06
CA GLU A 365 12.93 2.79 -16.80
C GLU A 365 14.40 2.33 -16.78
N PRO A 366 14.69 1.04 -17.05
CA PRO A 366 16.08 0.54 -17.07
C PRO A 366 17.03 1.33 -17.98
N GLU A 367 16.52 1.85 -19.08
CA GLU A 367 17.29 2.61 -20.07
C GLU A 367 17.75 3.99 -19.57
N ASP A 368 17.12 4.49 -18.50
CA ASP A 368 17.50 5.77 -17.88
C ASP A 368 18.83 5.68 -17.10
N PHE A 369 19.32 4.43 -16.80
CA PHE A 369 20.53 4.16 -16.02
C PHE A 369 21.41 3.09 -16.69
N PRO A 370 22.00 3.36 -17.86
CA PRO A 370 22.77 2.38 -18.63
C PRO A 370 24.01 1.87 -17.86
N GLU A 371 24.54 2.62 -16.90
CA GLU A 371 25.64 2.23 -16.04
C GLU A 371 25.32 1.02 -15.15
N TYR A 372 24.05 0.77 -14.87
CA TYR A 372 23.60 -0.41 -14.11
C TYR A 372 23.21 -1.60 -15.00
N ALA A 373 23.25 -1.48 -16.32
CA ALA A 373 22.81 -2.52 -17.26
C ALA A 373 23.53 -3.87 -17.05
N HIS A 374 24.79 -3.84 -16.57
CA HIS A 374 25.59 -5.03 -16.28
C HIS A 374 25.03 -5.92 -15.16
N HIS A 375 24.09 -5.42 -14.35
CA HIS A 375 23.38 -6.20 -13.34
C HIS A 375 22.16 -6.96 -13.89
N GLY A 376 21.89 -6.89 -15.21
CA GLY A 376 20.78 -7.60 -15.86
C GLY A 376 19.43 -7.24 -15.25
N PRO A 377 18.60 -8.23 -14.85
CA PRO A 377 17.27 -7.98 -14.29
C PRO A 377 17.28 -7.25 -12.95
N LEU A 378 18.41 -7.17 -12.27
CA LEU A 378 18.58 -6.47 -10.99
C LEU A 378 19.09 -5.02 -11.15
N CYS A 379 19.22 -4.50 -12.38
CA CYS A 379 19.82 -3.18 -12.63
C CYS A 379 19.15 -2.06 -11.81
N LEU A 380 17.83 -1.93 -11.87
CA LEU A 380 17.12 -0.90 -11.11
C LEU A 380 17.05 -1.19 -9.59
N LEU A 381 17.17 -2.43 -9.17
CA LEU A 381 17.31 -2.79 -7.75
C LEU A 381 18.65 -2.25 -7.19
N ARG A 382 19.74 -2.44 -7.92
CA ARG A 382 21.06 -1.93 -7.53
C ARG A 382 21.10 -0.40 -7.51
N PHE A 383 20.57 0.22 -8.55
CA PHE A 383 20.41 1.67 -8.58
C PHE A 383 19.63 2.21 -7.36
N GLN A 384 18.51 1.57 -7.02
CA GLN A 384 17.71 1.92 -5.85
C GLN A 384 18.53 1.82 -4.56
N GLN A 385 19.26 0.72 -4.37
CA GLN A 385 20.11 0.50 -3.19
C GLN A 385 21.21 1.56 -3.07
N ASP A 386 21.91 1.86 -4.14
CA ASP A 386 22.99 2.84 -4.12
C ASP A 386 22.48 4.24 -3.79
N LEU A 387 21.30 4.59 -4.31
CA LEU A 387 20.70 5.88 -4.00
C LEU A 387 20.21 5.96 -2.54
N GLU A 388 19.64 4.89 -1.98
CA GLU A 388 19.27 4.83 -0.56
C GLU A 388 20.50 4.92 0.36
N ARG A 389 21.63 4.29 -0.01
CA ARG A 389 22.91 4.42 0.69
C ARG A 389 23.47 5.82 0.59
N LYS A 390 23.49 6.43 -0.60
CA LYS A 390 23.95 7.81 -0.81
C LYS A 390 23.20 8.79 0.11
N MET A 391 21.90 8.62 0.29
CA MET A 391 21.11 9.48 1.20
C MET A 391 21.50 9.27 2.67
N PHE A 392 21.76 8.03 3.08
CA PHE A 392 22.24 7.71 4.42
C PHE A 392 23.66 8.26 4.65
N GLU A 393 24.56 8.04 3.73
CA GLU A 393 25.96 8.49 3.80
C GLU A 393 26.06 10.02 3.95
N TYR A 394 25.16 10.76 3.30
CA TYR A 394 25.15 12.21 3.38
C TYR A 394 24.92 12.71 4.82
N THR A 395 24.01 12.08 5.57
CA THR A 395 23.68 12.50 6.93
C THR A 395 24.38 11.65 8.01
N GLY A 396 24.97 10.52 7.64
CA GLY A 396 25.58 9.54 8.56
C GLY A 396 24.59 8.93 9.55
N SER A 397 23.28 9.02 9.27
CA SER A 397 22.21 8.59 10.17
C SER A 397 20.88 8.41 9.41
N LEU A 398 19.80 8.10 10.13
CA LEU A 398 18.45 8.10 9.57
C LEU A 398 17.79 9.49 9.51
N LYS A 399 18.52 10.58 9.79
CA LYS A 399 18.03 11.93 9.48
C LYS A 399 17.82 12.06 7.98
N ALA A 400 16.68 12.61 7.57
CA ALA A 400 16.39 12.78 6.16
C ALA A 400 17.07 14.04 5.61
N PRO A 401 17.87 13.94 4.52
CA PRO A 401 18.31 15.14 3.80
C PRO A 401 17.08 15.88 3.28
N ALA A 402 17.02 17.20 3.52
CA ALA A 402 15.81 17.98 3.26
C ALA A 402 16.12 19.37 2.69
N GLN A 403 15.18 19.88 1.89
CA GLN A 403 15.28 21.20 1.25
C GLN A 403 13.89 21.82 1.10
N ARG A 404 13.79 23.16 1.20
CA ARG A 404 12.54 23.85 0.88
C ARG A 404 12.19 23.70 -0.61
N MET A 405 10.91 23.54 -0.91
CA MET A 405 10.45 23.27 -2.28
C MET A 405 10.88 24.35 -3.29
N MET A 406 10.72 25.63 -2.96
CA MET A 406 11.09 26.70 -3.89
C MET A 406 12.61 26.84 -4.05
N ASP A 407 13.39 26.58 -3.00
CA ASP A 407 14.85 26.62 -3.04
C ASP A 407 15.40 25.45 -3.89
N PHE A 408 14.80 24.28 -3.76
CA PHE A 408 15.07 23.13 -4.65
C PHE A 408 14.87 23.50 -6.13
N CYS A 409 13.72 24.11 -6.44
CA CYS A 409 13.40 24.51 -7.82
C CYS A 409 14.34 25.62 -8.35
N ARG A 410 14.83 26.49 -7.47
CA ARG A 410 15.83 27.51 -7.81
C ARG A 410 17.26 26.97 -7.85
N ARG A 411 17.46 25.74 -7.37
CA ARG A 411 18.77 25.09 -7.24
C ARG A 411 19.72 25.89 -6.32
N ILE A 412 19.21 26.34 -5.20
CA ILE A 412 19.98 27.06 -4.18
C ILE A 412 19.79 26.38 -2.82
N PRO A 413 20.80 26.42 -1.93
CA PRO A 413 20.68 25.92 -0.57
C PRO A 413 19.56 26.64 0.20
N SER A 414 18.85 25.93 1.07
CA SER A 414 17.88 26.54 1.97
C SER A 414 18.58 27.19 3.16
N ALA A 415 18.19 28.41 3.52
CA ALA A 415 18.76 29.12 4.68
C ALA A 415 18.36 28.46 6.01
N ASN A 416 17.16 27.89 6.07
CA ASN A 416 16.62 27.12 7.19
C ASN A 416 15.53 26.16 6.71
N LEU A 417 15.13 25.22 7.56
CA LEU A 417 14.07 24.28 7.27
C LEU A 417 12.83 24.52 8.17
N PRO A 418 11.60 24.31 7.65
CA PRO A 418 10.41 24.27 8.50
C PRO A 418 10.46 23.03 9.41
N LYS A 419 9.57 22.98 10.42
CA LYS A 419 9.38 21.76 11.22
C LYS A 419 8.84 20.63 10.33
N SER A 420 9.21 19.40 10.66
CA SER A 420 8.75 18.18 10.01
C SER A 420 8.12 17.22 11.01
N SER A 421 7.29 16.32 10.52
CA SER A 421 6.75 15.20 11.28
C SER A 421 7.73 14.03 11.39
N TYR A 422 8.80 14.03 10.64
CA TYR A 422 9.78 12.94 10.58
C TYR A 422 10.58 12.86 11.89
N HIS A 423 10.33 11.81 12.67
CA HIS A 423 10.86 11.68 14.03
C HIS A 423 12.39 11.61 14.11
N PRO A 424 13.09 10.84 13.23
CA PRO A 424 14.56 10.82 13.27
C PRO A 424 15.21 12.20 13.00
N GLY A 425 14.42 13.16 12.50
CA GLY A 425 14.87 14.53 12.20
C GLY A 425 15.26 14.72 10.74
N VAL A 426 15.51 15.98 10.41
CA VAL A 426 15.90 16.41 9.06
C VAL A 426 17.23 17.13 9.09
N GLU A 427 17.98 17.03 8.00
CA GLU A 427 19.24 17.75 7.81
C GLU A 427 19.16 18.59 6.53
N ASN A 428 19.63 19.84 6.62
CA ASN A 428 19.61 20.73 5.46
C ASN A 428 20.60 20.24 4.39
N ALA A 429 20.09 19.97 3.20
CA ALA A 429 20.84 19.33 2.14
C ALA A 429 20.44 19.86 0.76
N PRO A 430 21.36 19.94 -0.21
CA PRO A 430 21.05 20.29 -1.59
C PRO A 430 20.45 19.09 -2.32
N LEU A 431 19.18 18.73 -2.02
CA LEU A 431 18.51 17.59 -2.64
C LEU A 431 18.53 17.64 -4.17
N HIS A 432 18.55 18.85 -4.75
CA HIS A 432 18.65 19.05 -6.19
C HIS A 432 19.99 18.58 -6.80
N GLU A 433 21.03 18.35 -5.97
CA GLU A 433 22.33 17.79 -6.36
C GLU A 433 22.47 16.31 -5.94
N LEU A 434 21.84 15.92 -4.82
CA LEU A 434 21.86 14.55 -4.31
C LEU A 434 21.09 13.59 -5.19
N LEU A 435 19.95 14.04 -5.74
CA LEU A 435 19.16 13.25 -6.69
C LEU A 435 19.85 13.15 -8.06
N PRO A 436 19.65 12.06 -8.79
CA PRO A 436 20.04 11.99 -10.20
C PRO A 436 19.47 13.17 -11.00
N GLU A 437 20.28 13.76 -11.88
CA GLU A 437 19.95 15.03 -12.55
C GLU A 437 18.61 14.96 -13.30
N HIS A 438 18.35 13.87 -14.01
CA HIS A 438 17.10 13.75 -14.78
C HIS A 438 15.84 13.64 -13.89
N ILE A 439 15.96 13.16 -12.64
CA ILE A 439 14.89 13.16 -11.65
C ILE A 439 14.74 14.55 -11.06
N SER A 440 15.85 15.14 -10.61
CA SER A 440 15.91 16.48 -10.03
C SER A 440 15.33 17.53 -10.98
N LEU A 441 15.69 17.47 -12.27
CA LEU A 441 15.23 18.41 -13.29
C LEU A 441 13.71 18.29 -13.54
N ARG A 442 13.18 17.08 -13.58
CA ARG A 442 11.75 16.85 -13.77
C ARG A 442 10.93 17.36 -12.58
N LEU A 443 11.38 17.10 -11.36
CA LEU A 443 10.76 17.65 -10.13
C LEU A 443 10.81 19.17 -10.11
N LYS A 444 11.94 19.78 -10.50
CA LYS A 444 12.12 21.24 -10.62
C LYS A 444 11.05 21.89 -11.49
N TYR A 445 10.71 21.28 -12.62
CA TYR A 445 9.66 21.81 -13.52
C TYR A 445 8.25 21.42 -13.08
N ALA A 446 8.07 20.24 -12.46
CA ALA A 446 6.77 19.75 -12.03
C ALA A 446 6.16 20.59 -10.90
N PHE A 447 6.95 20.95 -9.86
CA PHE A 447 6.41 21.66 -8.71
C PHE A 447 5.75 23.02 -9.05
N PRO A 448 6.39 23.92 -9.82
CA PRO A 448 5.74 25.15 -10.25
C PRO A 448 4.52 24.90 -11.14
N GLU A 449 4.57 23.91 -12.03
CA GLU A 449 3.43 23.57 -12.89
C GLU A 449 2.23 23.11 -12.07
N ILE A 450 2.46 22.22 -11.09
CA ILE A 450 1.41 21.74 -10.18
C ILE A 450 0.82 22.91 -9.40
N GLY A 451 1.67 23.75 -8.81
CA GLY A 451 1.24 24.89 -8.01
C GLY A 451 0.50 25.96 -8.80
N ASN A 452 0.82 26.15 -10.07
CA ASN A 452 0.20 27.19 -10.90
C ASN A 452 -1.04 26.71 -11.66
N LYS A 453 -1.11 25.41 -12.03
CA LYS A 453 -2.17 24.90 -12.92
C LYS A 453 -3.16 23.97 -12.23
N LYS A 454 -2.73 23.23 -11.19
CA LYS A 454 -3.54 22.14 -10.60
C LYS A 454 -3.95 22.40 -9.17
N MET A 455 -3.03 22.93 -8.36
CA MET A 455 -3.22 23.15 -6.93
C MET A 455 -2.63 24.49 -6.51
N HIS A 456 -3.36 25.57 -6.75
CA HIS A 456 -2.90 26.93 -6.44
C HIS A 456 -2.50 27.08 -4.96
N GLY A 457 -1.23 27.45 -4.73
CA GLY A 457 -0.64 27.54 -3.39
C GLY A 457 0.14 26.31 -2.93
N TYR A 458 0.16 25.22 -3.69
CA TYR A 458 0.97 24.01 -3.40
C TYR A 458 2.47 24.30 -3.49
N TYR A 459 2.89 25.08 -4.50
CA TYR A 459 4.27 25.50 -4.69
C TYR A 459 4.60 26.65 -3.73
N THR A 460 5.25 26.33 -2.61
CA THR A 460 5.53 27.25 -1.51
C THR A 460 6.79 26.87 -0.73
N ASN A 461 7.40 27.83 -0.04
CA ASN A 461 8.49 27.58 0.90
C ASN A 461 8.04 27.04 2.28
N ASP A 462 6.73 26.93 2.53
CA ASP A 462 6.19 26.20 3.67
C ASP A 462 6.23 24.67 3.44
N ALA A 463 6.47 24.25 2.21
CA ALA A 463 6.67 22.86 1.84
C ALA A 463 8.12 22.43 2.02
N LEU A 464 8.31 21.26 2.65
CA LEU A 464 9.59 20.61 2.83
C LEU A 464 9.68 19.39 1.90
N LEU A 465 10.78 19.29 1.16
CA LEU A 465 11.15 18.08 0.42
C LEU A 465 12.12 17.26 1.27
N LEU A 466 11.90 15.96 1.37
CA LEU A 466 12.74 15.03 2.10
C LEU A 466 13.18 13.89 1.17
N GLY A 467 14.46 13.56 1.16
CA GLY A 467 15.00 12.43 0.43
C GLY A 467 14.98 11.17 1.30
N ILE A 468 14.56 10.04 0.79
CA ILE A 468 14.13 9.71 -0.55
C ILE A 468 12.85 8.84 -0.53
N GLU A 469 12.00 8.99 -1.55
CA GLU A 469 10.92 8.05 -1.85
C GLU A 469 11.36 7.16 -3.01
N SER A 470 11.78 5.95 -2.71
CA SER A 470 12.35 5.00 -3.68
C SER A 470 11.58 3.70 -3.82
N ARG A 471 10.56 3.47 -2.99
CA ARG A 471 9.87 2.16 -2.92
C ARG A 471 8.41 2.25 -3.31
N THR A 472 8.13 2.89 -4.46
CA THR A 472 6.77 3.02 -5.00
C THR A 472 6.20 1.71 -5.55
N SER A 473 7.06 0.86 -6.09
CA SER A 473 6.74 -0.48 -6.57
C SER A 473 8.02 -1.31 -6.74
N SER A 474 7.88 -2.59 -7.04
CA SER A 474 9.04 -3.46 -7.29
C SER A 474 9.86 -2.99 -8.50
N PRO A 475 11.20 -2.91 -8.38
CA PRO A 475 12.10 -2.70 -9.51
C PRO A 475 12.38 -3.97 -10.32
N VAL A 476 11.83 -5.10 -9.88
CA VAL A 476 11.98 -6.43 -10.50
C VAL A 476 10.60 -7.04 -10.69
N ARG A 477 10.41 -7.76 -11.78
CA ARG A 477 9.27 -8.65 -12.00
C ARG A 477 9.72 -10.09 -11.93
N ILE A 478 8.96 -10.92 -11.22
CA ILE A 478 9.07 -12.38 -11.26
C ILE A 478 8.00 -12.85 -12.25
N PRO A 479 8.36 -13.24 -13.50
CA PRO A 479 7.39 -13.49 -14.53
C PRO A 479 6.57 -14.76 -14.25
N ARG A 480 5.30 -14.72 -14.65
CA ARG A 480 4.36 -15.82 -14.52
C ARG A 480 3.48 -15.93 -15.76
N ASP A 481 3.02 -17.12 -16.03
CA ASP A 481 2.03 -17.37 -17.06
C ASP A 481 0.69 -16.65 -16.74
N PRO A 482 0.07 -15.94 -17.67
CA PRO A 482 -1.13 -15.16 -17.42
C PRO A 482 -2.39 -15.99 -17.14
N GLU A 483 -2.44 -17.26 -17.53
CA GLU A 483 -3.59 -18.13 -17.36
C GLU A 483 -3.47 -18.99 -16.10
N THR A 484 -2.32 -19.63 -15.89
CA THR A 484 -2.07 -20.51 -14.74
C THR A 484 -1.60 -19.74 -13.52
N LEU A 485 -1.02 -18.57 -13.69
CA LEU A 485 -0.32 -17.75 -12.70
C LEU A 485 0.92 -18.42 -12.08
N GLU A 486 1.35 -19.54 -12.63
CA GLU A 486 2.61 -20.19 -12.25
C GLU A 486 3.81 -19.46 -12.86
N HIS A 487 4.95 -19.53 -12.19
CA HIS A 487 6.22 -19.02 -12.73
C HIS A 487 6.56 -19.70 -14.06
N VAL A 488 7.04 -18.92 -15.02
CA VAL A 488 7.24 -19.39 -16.41
C VAL A 488 8.20 -20.58 -16.54
N GLN A 489 9.07 -20.84 -15.57
CA GLN A 489 10.02 -21.96 -15.56
C GLN A 489 9.72 -23.01 -14.48
N ILE A 490 8.89 -22.68 -13.47
CA ILE A 490 8.79 -23.48 -12.25
C ILE A 490 7.31 -23.77 -11.96
N ALA A 491 6.86 -24.93 -12.39
CA ALA A 491 5.49 -25.38 -12.15
C ALA A 491 5.19 -25.51 -10.65
N GLY A 492 4.02 -25.05 -10.21
CA GLY A 492 3.58 -25.05 -8.82
C GLY A 492 4.09 -23.85 -7.99
N LEU A 493 4.93 -22.96 -8.55
CA LEU A 493 5.35 -21.71 -7.93
C LEU A 493 4.47 -20.56 -8.45
N TYR A 494 3.82 -19.82 -7.54
CA TYR A 494 2.91 -18.71 -7.85
C TYR A 494 3.50 -17.37 -7.38
N PRO A 495 4.22 -16.62 -8.25
CA PRO A 495 4.67 -15.28 -7.93
C PRO A 495 3.46 -14.34 -7.74
N CYS A 496 3.36 -13.68 -6.58
CA CYS A 496 2.16 -12.99 -6.17
C CYS A 496 2.44 -11.59 -5.58
N GLY A 497 1.52 -10.68 -5.81
CA GLY A 497 1.47 -9.37 -5.20
C GLY A 497 2.50 -8.37 -5.72
N GLU A 498 2.87 -7.41 -4.87
CA GLU A 498 3.81 -6.34 -5.22
C GLU A 498 5.22 -6.87 -5.46
N GLY A 499 5.68 -7.85 -4.69
CA GLY A 499 7.00 -8.45 -4.85
C GLY A 499 7.20 -9.09 -6.21
N ALA A 500 6.18 -9.71 -6.75
CA ALA A 500 6.22 -10.27 -8.09
C ALA A 500 5.99 -9.22 -9.21
N GLY A 501 5.68 -7.96 -8.85
CA GLY A 501 5.49 -6.86 -9.80
C GLY A 501 4.07 -6.78 -10.40
N TYR A 502 3.07 -7.42 -9.78
CA TYR A 502 1.69 -7.48 -10.29
C TYR A 502 0.69 -6.66 -9.49
N ALA A 503 1.06 -6.07 -8.37
CA ALA A 503 0.19 -5.23 -7.54
C ALA A 503 0.89 -3.92 -7.15
N GLY A 504 0.17 -3.00 -6.50
CA GLY A 504 0.71 -1.71 -6.06
C GLY A 504 -0.13 -1.12 -4.92
N GLY A 505 -0.59 -1.94 -3.96
CA GLY A 505 -1.36 -1.51 -2.79
C GLY A 505 -2.17 -2.64 -2.17
N ILE A 506 -2.81 -2.39 -1.02
CA ILE A 506 -3.49 -3.40 -0.20
C ILE A 506 -4.51 -4.21 -1.01
N VAL A 507 -5.49 -3.55 -1.63
CA VAL A 507 -6.58 -4.22 -2.35
C VAL A 507 -6.08 -4.98 -3.59
N SER A 508 -5.17 -4.39 -4.37
CA SER A 508 -4.63 -5.07 -5.55
C SER A 508 -3.76 -6.27 -5.19
N SER A 509 -3.04 -6.22 -4.08
CA SER A 509 -2.27 -7.35 -3.56
C SER A 509 -3.19 -8.46 -3.03
N ALA A 510 -4.24 -8.08 -2.29
CA ALA A 510 -5.26 -9.02 -1.80
C ALA A 510 -5.94 -9.76 -2.95
N LEU A 511 -6.39 -9.04 -3.98
CA LEU A 511 -6.99 -9.64 -5.18
C LEU A 511 -6.02 -10.59 -5.92
N ASP A 512 -4.75 -10.21 -6.00
CA ASP A 512 -3.74 -11.06 -6.64
C ASP A 512 -3.50 -12.35 -5.85
N GLY A 513 -3.52 -12.27 -4.50
CA GLY A 513 -3.47 -13.42 -3.61
C GLY A 513 -4.67 -14.36 -3.80
N ILE A 514 -5.88 -13.80 -3.84
CA ILE A 514 -7.12 -14.54 -4.12
C ILE A 514 -7.01 -15.27 -5.46
N ASN A 515 -6.53 -14.57 -6.50
CA ASN A 515 -6.41 -15.15 -7.85
C ASN A 515 -5.38 -16.27 -7.91
N CYS A 516 -4.20 -16.11 -7.30
CA CYS A 516 -3.18 -17.16 -7.25
C CYS A 516 -3.72 -18.40 -6.52
N ALA A 517 -4.34 -18.22 -5.34
CA ALA A 517 -4.93 -19.32 -4.58
C ALA A 517 -6.11 -20.01 -5.33
N ALA A 518 -6.84 -19.27 -6.15
CA ALA A 518 -7.92 -19.83 -6.97
C ALA A 518 -7.43 -20.73 -8.13
N LYS A 519 -6.14 -20.67 -8.47
CA LYS A 519 -5.53 -21.52 -9.51
C LYS A 519 -4.90 -22.80 -8.96
N ILE A 520 -4.76 -22.90 -7.65
CA ILE A 520 -4.32 -24.12 -6.96
C ILE A 520 -5.46 -25.10 -6.77
#